data_8843b1dafaa5273c8fb248cbf85fa327
#
_entry.id   8843b1dafaa5273c8fb248cbf85fa327
#
_cell.length_a   1.000
_cell.length_b   1.000
_cell.length_c   1.000
_cell.angle_alpha   90.00
_cell.angle_beta   90.00
_cell.angle_gamma   90.00
#
_symmetry.space_group_name_H-M   'P 1'
#
loop_
_entity.id
_entity.type
_entity.pdbx_description
1 polymer ?
#
loop_
_entity_poly.entity_id
_entity_poly.type
_entity_poly.pdbx_seq_one_letter_code
_entity_poly.pdbx_strand_id
1 'polypeptide(L)'
;MYSLAIQIVRFVDSGFPGWVECELVDAEGRRHIVRDKVSIFTVEDLDADSRYPVKGAIRCQVLERYKNGKGQELARVSTAKPDAIESTEGLTEFTVTSSLITSTPE
;
A
#
# COMPACT_ATOMS: atom_id res chain seq x y z
N MET A 1 -2.59 11.15 -10.23
CA MET A 1 -2.59 10.41 -8.95
C MET A 1 -1.93 9.06 -9.17
N TYR A 2 -1.17 8.60 -8.21
CA TYR A 2 -0.51 7.30 -8.27
C TYR A 2 -1.05 6.37 -7.19
N SER A 3 -0.98 5.08 -7.45
CA SER A 3 -1.32 4.04 -6.49
C SER A 3 -0.18 3.06 -6.36
N LEU A 4 0.06 2.61 -5.13
CA LEU A 4 1.07 1.62 -4.79
C LEU A 4 0.39 0.29 -4.52
N ALA A 5 0.78 -0.75 -5.26
CA ALA A 5 0.22 -2.09 -5.07
C ALA A 5 0.65 -2.67 -3.72
N ILE A 6 -0.31 -3.21 -2.99
CA ILE A 6 -0.08 -3.88 -1.70
C ILE A 6 -0.91 -5.17 -1.65
N GLN A 7 -0.71 -5.96 -0.60
CA GLN A 7 -1.51 -7.15 -0.34
C GLN A 7 -2.32 -6.94 0.93
N ILE A 8 -3.62 -7.19 0.85
CA ILE A 8 -4.50 -7.21 2.02
C ILE A 8 -4.42 -8.61 2.58
N VAL A 9 -3.88 -8.77 3.79
CA VAL A 9 -3.52 -10.10 4.31
C VAL A 9 -4.52 -10.66 5.32
N ARG A 10 -5.28 -9.81 6.00
CA ARG A 10 -6.34 -10.31 6.90
C ARG A 10 -7.29 -9.20 7.32
N PHE A 11 -8.46 -9.64 7.75
CA PHE A 11 -9.48 -8.78 8.36
C PHE A 11 -9.19 -8.68 9.86
N VAL A 12 -9.20 -7.47 10.42
CA VAL A 12 -8.79 -7.27 11.82
C VAL A 12 -9.87 -6.72 12.72
N ASP A 13 -10.94 -6.15 12.17
CA ASP A 13 -12.03 -5.59 12.95
C ASP A 13 -13.34 -5.83 12.23
N SER A 14 -14.26 -6.55 12.87
CA SER A 14 -15.57 -6.87 12.32
C SER A 14 -16.62 -5.77 12.52
N GLY A 15 -16.24 -4.66 13.16
CA GLY A 15 -17.11 -3.49 13.28
C GLY A 15 -17.38 -2.84 11.92
N PHE A 16 -18.22 -1.83 11.92
CA PHE A 16 -18.48 -1.06 10.71
C PHE A 16 -17.88 0.34 10.85
N PRO A 17 -17.06 0.76 9.90
CA PRO A 17 -16.56 0.00 8.74
C PRO A 17 -15.53 -1.06 9.15
N GLY A 18 -15.42 -2.12 8.36
CA GLY A 18 -14.41 -3.16 8.60
C GLY A 18 -12.99 -2.64 8.37
N TRP A 19 -12.06 -3.15 9.17
CA TRP A 19 -10.63 -2.83 9.06
C TRP A 19 -9.83 -4.04 8.62
N VAL A 20 -8.79 -3.79 7.87
CA VAL A 20 -7.90 -4.85 7.36
C VAL A 20 -6.45 -4.51 7.66
N GLU A 21 -5.63 -5.56 7.67
CA GLU A 21 -4.19 -5.43 7.77
C GLU A 21 -3.58 -5.75 6.41
N CYS A 22 -2.67 -4.89 5.97
CA CYS A 22 -2.03 -4.99 4.67
C CYS A 22 -0.53 -5.06 4.81
N GLU A 23 0.13 -5.67 3.83
CA GLU A 23 1.59 -5.69 3.72
C GLU A 23 2.02 -4.87 2.51
N LEU A 24 2.95 -3.94 2.75
CA LEU A 24 3.65 -3.18 1.74
C LEU A 24 5.08 -3.70 1.72
N VAL A 25 5.57 -4.15 0.56
CA VAL A 25 6.92 -4.66 0.43
C VAL A 25 7.79 -3.62 -0.24
N ASP A 26 8.87 -3.21 0.42
CA ASP A 26 9.78 -2.21 -0.14
C ASP A 26 10.81 -2.84 -1.10
N ALA A 27 11.66 -2.00 -1.69
CA ALA A 27 12.61 -2.43 -2.70
C ALA A 27 13.68 -3.39 -2.15
N GLU A 28 13.86 -3.42 -0.83
CA GLU A 28 14.80 -4.34 -0.18
C GLU A 28 14.13 -5.63 0.27
N GLY A 29 12.83 -5.79 0.00
CA GLY A 29 12.07 -6.96 0.40
C GLY A 29 11.56 -6.89 1.84
N ARG A 30 11.71 -5.74 2.51
CA ARG A 30 11.19 -5.57 3.85
C ARG A 30 9.68 -5.36 3.80
N ARG A 31 8.97 -6.02 4.72
CA ARG A 31 7.52 -5.91 4.84
C ARG A 31 7.15 -4.86 5.86
N HIS A 32 6.27 -3.95 5.44
CA HIS A 32 5.71 -2.93 6.32
C HIS A 32 4.23 -3.22 6.49
N ILE A 33 3.73 -3.10 7.69
CA ILE A 33 2.34 -3.40 8.00
C ILE A 33 1.57 -2.09 8.10
N VAL A 34 0.44 -2.03 7.40
CA VAL A 34 -0.49 -0.91 7.50
C VAL A 34 -1.89 -1.44 7.82
N ARG A 35 -2.66 -0.71 8.61
CA ARG A 35 -4.02 -1.08 8.99
C ARG A 35 -4.94 0.10 8.79
N ASP A 36 -6.04 -0.11 8.10
CA ASP A 36 -7.07 0.91 7.94
C ASP A 36 -8.33 0.25 7.40
N LYS A 37 -9.32 1.07 7.09
CA LYS A 37 -10.61 0.63 6.57
C LYS A 37 -10.45 -0.05 5.22
N VAL A 38 -11.27 -1.06 4.96
CA VAL A 38 -11.28 -1.79 3.68
C VAL A 38 -11.36 -0.84 2.50
N SER A 39 -12.22 0.17 2.55
CA SER A 39 -12.46 1.09 1.44
C SER A 39 -11.26 1.96 1.06
N ILE A 40 -10.25 2.06 1.93
CA ILE A 40 -9.00 2.77 1.61
C ILE A 40 -8.20 1.99 0.56
N PHE A 41 -8.27 0.65 0.60
CA PHE A 41 -7.37 -0.22 -0.17
C PHE A 41 -8.02 -0.89 -1.38
N THR A 42 -9.35 -1.04 -1.38
CA THR A 42 -10.06 -1.74 -2.46
C THR A 42 -11.50 -1.28 -2.56
N VAL A 43 -12.09 -1.47 -3.73
CA VAL A 43 -13.52 -1.27 -3.96
C VAL A 43 -14.33 -2.53 -3.64
N GLU A 44 -13.66 -3.65 -3.36
CA GLU A 44 -14.32 -4.90 -3.01
C GLU A 44 -14.85 -4.87 -1.58
N ASP A 45 -15.97 -5.53 -1.35
CA ASP A 45 -16.48 -5.76 0.00
C ASP A 45 -15.74 -6.95 0.62
N LEU A 46 -15.04 -6.70 1.70
CA LEU A 46 -14.29 -7.74 2.41
C LEU A 46 -14.83 -7.92 3.81
N ASP A 47 -14.78 -9.15 4.31
CA ASP A 47 -15.16 -9.52 5.67
C ASP A 47 -14.21 -10.60 6.20
N ALA A 48 -14.51 -11.12 7.40
CA ALA A 48 -13.68 -12.14 8.02
C ALA A 48 -13.65 -13.46 7.23
N ASP A 49 -14.66 -13.72 6.41
CA ASP A 49 -14.77 -14.95 5.63
C ASP A 49 -14.20 -14.84 4.22
N SER A 50 -13.74 -13.66 3.82
CA SER A 50 -13.11 -13.47 2.52
C SER A 50 -11.81 -14.26 2.44
N ARG A 51 -11.40 -14.59 1.21
CA ARG A 51 -10.15 -15.33 1.00
C ARG A 51 -8.99 -14.35 0.85
N TYR A 52 -7.97 -14.51 1.69
CA TYR A 52 -6.78 -13.66 1.70
C TYR A 52 -5.56 -14.42 1.19
N PRO A 53 -4.53 -13.77 0.64
CA PRO A 53 -4.46 -12.33 0.47
C PRO A 53 -5.29 -11.82 -0.71
N VAL A 54 -5.66 -10.57 -0.66
CA VAL A 54 -6.39 -9.87 -1.73
C VAL A 54 -5.52 -8.72 -2.20
N LYS A 55 -5.49 -8.47 -3.51
CA LYS A 55 -4.77 -7.31 -4.05
C LYS A 55 -5.49 -6.04 -3.66
N GLY A 56 -4.70 -5.07 -3.21
CA GLY A 56 -5.19 -3.74 -2.90
C GLY A 56 -4.19 -2.69 -3.34
N ALA A 57 -4.51 -1.45 -3.08
CA ALA A 57 -3.64 -0.34 -3.43
C ALA A 57 -3.75 0.78 -2.42
N ILE A 58 -2.67 1.52 -2.25
CA ILE A 58 -2.65 2.74 -1.44
C ILE A 58 -2.39 3.90 -2.39
N ARG A 59 -3.24 4.92 -2.36
CA ARG A 59 -2.97 6.14 -3.13
C ARG A 59 -1.73 6.81 -2.55
N CYS A 60 -0.87 7.29 -3.42
CA CYS A 60 0.41 7.84 -2.99
C CYS A 60 0.89 8.97 -3.89
N GLN A 61 1.89 9.69 -3.41
CA GLN A 61 2.64 10.66 -4.20
C GLN A 61 3.99 10.04 -4.54
N VAL A 62 4.42 10.19 -5.78
CA VAL A 62 5.77 9.78 -6.18
C VAL A 62 6.68 10.99 -5.98
N LEU A 63 7.62 10.85 -5.06
CA LEU A 63 8.54 11.93 -4.70
C LEU A 63 9.78 11.93 -5.59
N GLU A 64 10.23 10.76 -6.02
CA GLU A 64 11.45 10.62 -6.80
C GLU A 64 11.44 9.28 -7.55
N ARG A 65 11.96 9.27 -8.76
CA ARG A 65 12.22 8.04 -9.52
C ARG A 65 13.69 7.99 -9.90
N TYR A 66 14.31 6.83 -9.74
CA TYR A 66 15.72 6.68 -10.06
C TYR A 66 16.06 5.22 -10.34
N LYS A 67 17.26 5.01 -10.87
CA LYS A 67 17.83 3.66 -11.01
C LYS A 67 18.94 3.51 -9.99
N ASN A 68 18.98 2.34 -9.34
CA ASN A 68 20.09 2.02 -8.43
C ASN A 68 21.30 1.52 -9.20
N GLY A 69 22.39 1.18 -8.49
CA GLY A 69 23.61 0.70 -9.10
C GLY A 69 23.48 -0.63 -9.84
N LYS A 70 22.38 -1.35 -9.64
CA LYS A 70 22.08 -2.63 -10.31
C LYS A 70 21.14 -2.44 -11.51
N GLY A 71 20.81 -1.22 -11.86
CA GLY A 71 19.91 -0.92 -12.96
C GLY A 71 18.43 -1.11 -12.65
N GLN A 72 18.06 -1.33 -11.40
CA GLN A 72 16.66 -1.47 -11.00
C GLN A 72 15.99 -0.09 -10.95
N GLU A 73 14.79 0.00 -11.50
CA GLU A 73 14.01 1.21 -11.42
C GLU A 73 13.27 1.27 -10.10
N LEU A 74 13.56 2.29 -9.31
CA LEU A 74 13.00 2.50 -7.99
C LEU A 74 12.24 3.80 -7.92
N ALA A 75 11.34 3.90 -6.94
CA ALA A 75 10.63 5.14 -6.66
C ALA A 75 10.51 5.32 -5.15
N ARG A 76 10.72 6.54 -4.70
CA ARG A 76 10.43 6.93 -3.34
C ARG A 76 9.03 7.54 -3.34
N VAL A 77 8.15 6.99 -2.50
CA VAL A 77 6.74 7.38 -2.45
C VAL A 77 6.34 7.82 -1.06
N SER A 78 5.31 8.67 -0.98
CA SER A 78 4.70 9.05 0.28
C SER A 78 3.23 8.63 0.28
N THR A 79 2.81 7.97 1.36
CA THR A 79 1.41 7.58 1.59
C THR A 79 0.71 8.55 2.54
N ALA A 80 1.37 9.65 2.93
CA ALA A 80 0.80 10.65 3.81
C ALA A 80 -0.43 11.33 3.20
N LYS A 81 -0.46 11.47 1.87
CA LYS A 81 -1.58 12.05 1.14
C LYS A 81 -1.98 11.13 0.00
N PRO A 82 -3.29 11.03 -0.30
CA PRO A 82 -4.39 11.76 0.32
C PRO A 82 -4.95 11.14 1.60
N ASP A 83 -4.62 9.88 1.90
CA ASP A 83 -5.34 9.11 2.92
C ASP A 83 -4.65 9.05 4.29
N ALA A 84 -3.53 9.71 4.46
CA ALA A 84 -2.77 9.75 5.72
C ALA A 84 -2.44 8.34 6.25
N ILE A 85 -1.93 7.47 5.38
CA ILE A 85 -1.61 6.10 5.73
C ILE A 85 -0.20 6.03 6.32
N GLU A 86 -0.10 5.49 7.53
CA GLU A 86 1.19 5.22 8.18
C GLU A 86 1.32 3.72 8.41
N SER A 87 2.56 3.23 8.35
CA SER A 87 2.83 1.86 8.80
C SER A 87 2.69 1.78 10.33
N THR A 88 2.66 0.57 10.86
CA THR A 88 2.61 0.37 12.32
C THR A 88 3.83 0.94 13.03
N GLU A 89 4.91 1.22 12.28
CA GLU A 89 6.12 1.86 12.81
C GLU A 89 6.10 3.39 12.62
N GLY A 90 5.02 3.95 12.10
CA GLY A 90 4.87 5.39 11.90
C GLY A 90 5.49 5.93 10.61
N LEU A 91 5.82 5.07 9.66
CA LEU A 91 6.43 5.48 8.40
C LEU A 91 5.36 5.85 7.36
N THR A 92 5.62 6.90 6.60
CA THR A 92 4.79 7.33 5.49
C THR A 92 5.56 7.40 4.17
N GLU A 93 6.89 7.21 4.21
CA GLU A 93 7.71 7.21 3.01
C GLU A 93 8.38 5.85 2.85
N PHE A 94 8.40 5.38 1.60
CA PHE A 94 8.93 4.06 1.26
C PHE A 94 9.64 4.13 -0.08
N THR A 95 10.71 3.34 -0.21
CA THR A 95 11.34 3.12 -1.51
C THR A 95 10.88 1.77 -2.03
N VAL A 96 10.27 1.76 -3.19
CA VAL A 96 9.67 0.56 -3.78
C VAL A 96 10.17 0.38 -5.21
N THR A 97 10.01 -0.83 -5.76
CA THR A 97 10.27 -1.03 -7.19
C THR A 97 9.19 -0.30 -7.99
N SER A 98 9.59 0.38 -9.06
CA SER A 98 8.67 1.19 -9.86
C SER A 98 7.51 0.40 -10.44
N SER A 99 7.68 -0.92 -10.64
CA SER A 99 6.62 -1.79 -11.16
C SER A 99 5.40 -1.88 -10.26
N LEU A 100 5.53 -1.54 -8.97
CA LEU A 100 4.40 -1.55 -8.03
C LEU A 100 3.54 -0.28 -8.12
N ILE A 101 3.98 0.69 -8.89
CA ILE A 101 3.30 1.98 -8.98
C ILE A 101 2.51 2.05 -10.27
N THR A 102 1.24 2.43 -10.16
CA THR A 102 0.34 2.62 -11.28
C THR A 102 -0.17 4.06 -11.28
N SER A 103 -0.15 4.70 -12.43
CA SER A 103 -0.80 6.00 -12.60
C SER A 103 -2.30 5.76 -12.75
N THR A 104 -3.09 6.47 -11.96
CA THR A 104 -4.55 6.36 -12.04
C THR A 104 -5.13 7.59 -12.71
N PRO A 105 -6.16 7.44 -13.54
CA PRO A 105 -6.84 8.61 -14.14
C PRO A 105 -7.44 9.48 -13.04
N GLU A 106 -7.41 10.77 -13.27
CA GLU A 106 -8.07 11.74 -12.39
C GLU A 106 -9.53 11.91 -12.75
#